data_2e4e22c2b08f354d9bfb86e34c772c96
#
_entry.id   2e4e22c2b08f354d9bfb86e34c772c96
#
_cell.length_a   1.000
_cell.length_b   1.000
_cell.length_c   1.000
_cell.angle_alpha   90.00
_cell.angle_beta   90.00
_cell.angle_gamma   90.00
#
_symmetry.space_group_name_H-M   'P 1'
#
loop_
_entity.id
_entity.type
_entity.pdbx_description
1 polymer ?
#
loop_
_entity_poly.entity_id
_entity_poly.type
_entity_poly.pdbx_seq_one_letter_code
_entity_poly.pdbx_strand_id
1 'polypeptide(L)'
;MNEDKILFCLLSHKALKSESEKKIMDILSLNYITSGRAEKDYCLARGFLSENLVQFDNGRGGWTASLQTSLSSLGETEIMRLWEKSELNPKVKRKRRCIWLLKYIILPFLGLLATAILGYISQTLTQTKGT
;
A
#
# COMPACT_ATOMS: atom_id res chain seq x y z
N MET A 1 -8.21 -12.81 4.60
CA MET A 1 -7.93 -11.76 5.59
C MET A 1 -7.50 -10.51 4.84
N ASN A 2 -8.00 -9.33 5.24
CA ASN A 2 -7.70 -8.07 4.53
C ASN A 2 -6.30 -7.57 4.91
N GLU A 3 -5.41 -7.38 3.93
CA GLU A 3 -4.03 -6.93 4.13
C GLU A 3 -3.95 -5.53 4.79
N ASP A 4 -4.89 -4.62 4.47
CA ASP A 4 -4.94 -3.29 5.09
C ASP A 4 -5.28 -3.35 6.58
N LYS A 5 -6.09 -4.32 7.02
CA LYS A 5 -6.38 -4.53 8.45
C LYS A 5 -5.17 -5.08 9.19
N ILE A 6 -4.38 -5.95 8.55
CA ILE A 6 -3.11 -6.43 9.12
C ILE A 6 -2.13 -5.27 9.23
N LEU A 7 -2.01 -4.44 8.21
CA LEU A 7 -1.16 -3.25 8.22
C LEU A 7 -1.55 -2.29 9.35
N PHE A 8 -2.85 -2.04 9.53
CA PHE A 8 -3.36 -1.23 10.63
C PHE A 8 -3.01 -1.84 12.00
N CYS A 9 -3.17 -3.16 12.14
CA CYS A 9 -2.81 -3.87 13.37
C CYS A 9 -1.32 -3.70 13.70
N LEU A 10 -0.43 -3.88 12.73
CA LEU A 10 1.01 -3.73 12.93
C LEU A 10 1.40 -2.30 13.31
N LEU A 11 0.84 -1.30 12.62
CA LEU A 11 1.09 0.11 12.92
C LEU A 11 0.56 0.52 14.28
N SER A 12 -0.56 -0.03 14.75
CA SER A 12 -1.11 0.27 16.07
C SER A 12 -0.23 -0.22 17.23
N HIS A 13 0.64 -1.21 16.98
CA HIS A 13 1.60 -1.72 17.96
C HIS A 13 3.02 -1.14 17.79
N LYS A 14 3.18 -0.19 16.87
CA LYS A 14 4.44 0.52 16.66
C LYS A 14 4.39 1.93 17.24
N ALA A 15 5.47 2.35 17.90
CA ALA A 15 5.65 3.76 18.22
C ALA A 15 5.90 4.55 16.91
N LEU A 16 4.90 5.30 16.46
CA LEU A 16 4.95 6.08 15.22
C LEU A 16 5.91 7.25 15.37
N LYS A 17 7.16 7.07 14.98
CA LYS A 17 8.21 8.09 15.08
C LYS A 17 8.34 8.93 13.80
N SER A 18 8.09 8.32 12.64
CA SER A 18 8.23 8.99 11.35
C SER A 18 6.92 9.62 10.88
N GLU A 19 7.05 10.75 10.18
CA GLU A 19 5.93 11.45 9.55
C GLU A 19 5.21 10.59 8.49
N SER A 20 5.98 9.73 7.80
CA SER A 20 5.43 8.81 6.82
C SER A 20 4.53 7.74 7.44
N GLU A 21 4.90 7.19 8.59
CA GLU A 21 4.10 6.19 9.31
C GLU A 21 2.80 6.80 9.84
N LYS A 22 2.86 8.02 10.36
CA LYS A 22 1.67 8.77 10.78
C LYS A 22 0.71 8.98 9.63
N LYS A 23 1.21 9.41 8.46
CA LYS A 23 0.39 9.58 7.24
C LYS A 23 -0.26 8.27 6.78
N ILE A 24 0.45 7.15 6.86
CA ILE A 24 -0.12 5.83 6.54
C ILE A 24 -1.27 5.51 7.49
N MET A 25 -1.06 5.70 8.78
CA MET A 25 -2.08 5.47 9.80
C MET A 25 -3.31 6.36 9.60
N ASP A 26 -3.10 7.63 9.28
CA ASP A 26 -4.18 8.58 8.97
C ASP A 26 -5.00 8.14 7.75
N ILE A 27 -4.33 7.71 6.67
CA ILE A 27 -5.00 7.22 5.46
C ILE A 27 -5.85 5.97 5.77
N LEU A 28 -5.32 5.03 6.54
CA LEU A 28 -6.06 3.83 6.95
C LEU A 28 -7.28 4.20 7.80
N SER A 29 -7.11 5.10 8.76
CA SER A 29 -8.18 5.57 9.64
C SER A 29 -9.28 6.31 8.87
N LEU A 30 -8.92 7.17 7.92
CA LEU A 30 -9.86 7.88 7.05
C LEU A 30 -10.68 6.95 6.16
N ASN A 31 -10.16 5.77 5.85
CA ASN A 31 -10.87 4.74 5.10
C ASN A 31 -11.59 3.73 5.99
N TYR A 32 -11.76 4.05 7.28
CA TYR A 32 -12.44 3.19 8.27
C TYR A 32 -11.81 1.80 8.42
N ILE A 33 -10.52 1.68 8.16
CA ILE A 33 -9.78 0.44 8.37
C ILE A 33 -9.51 0.32 9.86
N THR A 34 -9.96 -0.78 10.44
CA THR A 34 -9.73 -1.14 11.85
C THR A 34 -9.25 -2.57 11.92
N SER A 35 -8.55 -2.92 12.98
CA SER A 35 -8.13 -4.29 13.25
C SER A 35 -8.83 -4.83 14.50
N GLY A 36 -9.02 -6.14 14.53
CA GLY A 36 -9.59 -6.85 15.66
C GLY A 36 -8.66 -7.93 16.19
N ARG A 37 -9.22 -8.79 17.01
CA ARG A 37 -8.49 -9.91 17.62
C ARG A 37 -7.93 -10.88 16.58
N ALA A 38 -8.69 -11.16 15.52
CA ALA A 38 -8.27 -12.08 14.47
C ALA A 38 -7.00 -11.63 13.74
N GLU A 39 -6.87 -10.34 13.45
CA GLU A 39 -5.67 -9.77 12.83
C GLU A 39 -4.49 -9.81 13.79
N LYS A 40 -4.71 -9.53 15.08
CA LYS A 40 -3.68 -9.63 16.12
C LYS A 40 -3.18 -11.07 16.26
N ASP A 41 -4.08 -12.04 16.38
CA ASP A 41 -3.74 -13.46 16.51
C ASP A 41 -2.97 -13.97 15.27
N TYR A 42 -3.35 -13.52 14.09
CA TYR A 42 -2.60 -13.80 12.86
C TYR A 42 -1.18 -13.22 12.90
N CYS A 43 -1.03 -11.97 13.31
CA CYS A 43 0.29 -11.32 13.39
C CYS A 43 1.20 -11.99 14.42
N LEU A 44 0.65 -12.46 15.54
CA LEU A 44 1.38 -13.25 16.54
C LEU A 44 1.80 -14.61 15.98
N ALA A 45 0.90 -15.33 15.32
CA ALA A 45 1.18 -16.63 14.72
C ALA A 45 2.26 -16.56 13.63
N ARG A 46 2.36 -15.43 12.91
CA ARG A 46 3.37 -15.17 11.88
C ARG A 46 4.69 -14.60 12.44
N GLY A 47 4.74 -14.31 13.73
CA GLY A 47 5.92 -13.71 14.35
C GLY A 47 6.13 -12.23 13.99
N PHE A 48 5.11 -11.55 13.46
CA PHE A 48 5.15 -10.11 13.21
C PHE A 48 5.00 -9.30 14.49
N LEU A 49 4.28 -9.86 15.46
CA LEU A 49 4.15 -9.35 16.82
C LEU A 49 4.69 -10.37 17.80
N SER A 50 5.18 -9.90 18.93
CA SER A 50 5.58 -10.72 20.08
C SER A 50 4.86 -10.25 21.34
N GLU A 51 4.48 -11.17 22.19
CA GLU A 51 3.93 -10.87 23.50
C GLU A 51 4.94 -11.21 24.58
N ASN A 52 5.25 -10.22 25.40
CA ASN A 52 6.17 -10.36 26.53
C ASN A 52 5.42 -10.08 27.83
N LEU A 53 5.66 -10.90 28.82
CA LEU A 53 5.16 -10.65 30.17
C LEU A 53 6.06 -9.59 30.83
N VAL A 54 5.49 -8.43 31.13
CA VAL A 54 6.19 -7.35 31.83
C VAL A 54 5.64 -7.26 33.25
N GLN A 55 6.53 -7.24 34.22
CA GLN A 55 6.19 -7.08 35.62
C GLN A 55 6.39 -5.63 36.02
N PHE A 56 5.40 -5.07 36.68
CA PHE A 56 5.42 -3.71 37.22
C PHE A 56 5.26 -3.74 38.73
N ASP A 57 5.99 -2.88 39.44
CA ASP A 57 5.69 -2.59 40.83
C ASP A 57 4.39 -1.81 40.91
N ASN A 58 3.43 -2.29 41.70
CA ASN A 58 2.13 -1.66 41.88
C ASN A 58 2.15 -0.48 42.88
N GLY A 59 3.31 -0.08 43.38
CA GLY A 59 3.48 0.99 44.36
C GLY A 59 2.95 0.68 45.77
N ARG A 60 2.48 -0.55 45.99
CA ARG A 60 1.94 -1.04 47.27
C ARG A 60 2.72 -2.24 47.82
N GLY A 61 3.97 -2.42 47.35
CA GLY A 61 4.83 -3.53 47.74
C GLY A 61 4.49 -4.86 47.06
N GLY A 62 3.74 -4.85 45.96
CA GLY A 62 3.42 -6.00 45.13
C GLY A 62 3.78 -5.82 43.69
N TRP A 63 3.83 -6.93 42.95
CA TRP A 63 4.11 -6.94 41.50
C TRP A 63 2.84 -7.28 40.73
N THR A 64 2.60 -6.54 39.67
CA THR A 64 1.52 -6.85 38.72
C THR A 64 2.16 -7.25 37.40
N ALA A 65 1.72 -8.36 36.81
CA ALA A 65 2.17 -8.80 35.50
C ALA A 65 1.17 -8.42 34.43
N SER A 66 1.61 -7.88 33.32
CA SER A 66 0.79 -7.63 32.15
C SER A 66 1.45 -8.12 30.88
N LEU A 67 0.65 -8.58 29.91
CA LEU A 67 1.11 -8.93 28.59
C LEU A 67 1.28 -7.66 27.77
N GLN A 68 2.50 -7.39 27.32
CA GLN A 68 2.81 -6.30 26.42
C GLN A 68 3.10 -6.85 25.04
N THR A 69 2.33 -6.38 24.07
CA THR A 69 2.53 -6.71 22.65
C THR A 69 3.50 -5.71 22.03
N SER A 70 4.53 -6.22 21.38
CA SER A 70 5.53 -5.41 20.67
C SER A 70 5.69 -5.87 19.24
N LEU A 71 6.09 -4.93 18.38
CA LEU A 71 6.38 -5.23 16.97
C LEU A 71 7.76 -5.89 16.85
N SER A 72 7.84 -6.97 16.09
CA SER A 72 9.11 -7.63 15.76
C SER A 72 9.79 -6.96 14.55
N SER A 73 11.07 -7.25 14.31
CA SER A 73 11.79 -6.80 13.10
C SER A 73 11.14 -7.33 11.82
N LEU A 74 10.60 -8.55 11.87
CA LEU A 74 9.83 -9.13 10.76
C LEU A 74 8.55 -8.34 10.50
N GLY A 75 7.85 -7.90 11.56
CA GLY A 75 6.67 -7.05 11.45
C GLY A 75 6.99 -5.69 10.86
N GLU A 76 8.13 -5.10 11.17
CA GLU A 76 8.56 -3.83 10.56
C GLU A 76 8.76 -3.93 9.05
N THR A 77 9.39 -5.01 8.60
CA THR A 77 9.57 -5.30 7.16
C THR A 77 8.21 -5.52 6.47
N GLU A 78 7.30 -6.22 7.14
CA GLU A 78 5.97 -6.52 6.63
C GLU A 78 5.11 -5.26 6.46
N ILE A 79 5.24 -4.26 7.34
CA ILE A 79 4.56 -2.96 7.20
C ILE A 79 4.87 -2.33 5.85
N MET A 80 6.13 -2.24 5.47
CA MET A 80 6.52 -1.64 4.19
C MET A 80 5.99 -2.45 3.00
N ARG A 81 6.10 -3.78 3.06
CA ARG A 81 5.59 -4.68 2.02
C ARG A 81 4.08 -4.53 1.80
N LEU A 82 3.31 -4.50 2.88
CA LEU A 82 1.85 -4.34 2.82
C LEU A 82 1.46 -2.96 2.31
N TRP A 83 2.16 -1.89 2.74
CA TRP A 83 1.88 -0.55 2.25
C TRP A 83 2.17 -0.38 0.76
N GLU A 84 3.23 -0.97 0.25
CA GLU A 84 3.55 -0.92 -1.18
C GLU A 84 2.50 -1.62 -2.05
N LYS A 85 1.81 -2.63 -1.51
CA LYS A 85 0.72 -3.34 -2.20
C LYS A 85 -0.65 -2.70 -2.00
N SER A 86 -0.84 -1.92 -0.95
CA SER A 86 -2.14 -1.36 -0.59
C SER A 86 -2.68 -0.46 -1.70
N GLU A 87 -3.96 -0.66 -2.03
CA GLU A 87 -4.69 0.22 -2.94
C GLU A 87 -4.90 1.63 -2.39
N LEU A 88 -4.77 1.81 -1.09
CA LEU A 88 -4.85 3.10 -0.42
C LEU A 88 -3.58 3.93 -0.60
N ASN A 89 -2.47 3.30 -0.98
CA ASN A 89 -1.21 3.98 -1.23
C ASN A 89 -1.34 4.96 -2.42
N PRO A 90 -1.09 6.26 -2.23
CA PRO A 90 -1.20 7.25 -3.30
C PRO A 90 -0.31 6.97 -4.51
N LYS A 91 0.87 6.37 -4.29
CA LYS A 91 1.79 5.97 -5.37
C LYS A 91 1.17 4.86 -6.24
N VAL A 92 0.52 3.88 -5.62
CA VAL A 92 -0.17 2.80 -6.34
C VAL A 92 -1.35 3.35 -7.13
N LYS A 93 -2.17 4.20 -6.53
CA LYS A 93 -3.27 4.88 -7.22
C LYS A 93 -2.78 5.70 -8.42
N ARG A 94 -1.71 6.46 -8.25
CA ARG A 94 -1.11 7.26 -9.33
C ARG A 94 -0.59 6.37 -10.46
N LYS A 95 0.13 5.30 -10.13
CA LYS A 95 0.65 4.33 -11.12
C LYS A 95 -0.49 3.68 -11.92
N ARG A 96 -1.56 3.24 -11.25
CA ARG A 96 -2.73 2.67 -11.93
C ARG A 96 -3.41 3.67 -12.86
N ARG A 97 -3.57 4.94 -12.44
CA ARG A 97 -4.12 6.00 -13.31
C ARG A 97 -3.23 6.25 -14.54
N CYS A 98 -1.92 6.30 -14.37
CA CYS A 98 -0.98 6.47 -15.49
C CYS A 98 -1.07 5.30 -16.47
N ILE A 99 -1.11 4.06 -15.98
CA ILE A 99 -1.26 2.86 -16.83
C ILE A 99 -2.61 2.88 -17.57
N TRP A 100 -3.68 3.25 -16.89
CA TRP A 100 -5.01 3.37 -17.49
C TRP A 100 -5.03 4.42 -18.62
N LEU A 101 -4.48 5.61 -18.35
CA LEU A 101 -4.36 6.68 -19.35
C LEU A 101 -3.52 6.24 -20.55
N LEU A 102 -2.39 5.58 -20.32
CA LEU A 102 -1.53 5.06 -21.38
C LEU A 102 -2.29 4.05 -22.24
N LYS A 103 -2.96 3.08 -21.60
CA LYS A 103 -3.62 1.97 -22.30
C LYS A 103 -4.88 2.41 -23.06
N TYR A 104 -5.71 3.26 -22.48
CA TYR A 104 -7.04 3.56 -23.00
C TYR A 104 -7.13 4.90 -23.75
N ILE A 105 -6.18 5.80 -23.58
CA ILE A 105 -6.17 7.12 -24.21
C ILE A 105 -4.99 7.27 -25.13
N ILE A 106 -3.77 7.13 -24.62
CA ILE A 106 -2.55 7.43 -25.36
C ILE A 106 -2.30 6.43 -26.50
N LEU A 107 -2.37 5.14 -26.23
CA LEU A 107 -2.14 4.10 -27.25
C LEU A 107 -3.15 4.15 -28.40
N PRO A 108 -4.48 4.23 -28.17
CA PRO A 108 -5.45 4.39 -29.25
C PRO A 108 -5.24 5.68 -30.06
N PHE A 109 -4.92 6.79 -29.38
CA PHE A 109 -4.65 8.06 -30.04
C PHE A 109 -3.41 8.00 -30.95
N LEU A 110 -2.33 7.38 -30.49
CA LEU A 110 -1.13 7.14 -31.28
C LEU A 110 -1.41 6.24 -32.49
N GLY A 111 -2.26 5.23 -32.32
CA GLY A 111 -2.70 4.37 -33.43
C GLY A 111 -3.46 5.16 -34.50
N LEU A 112 -4.39 6.02 -34.11
CA LEU A 112 -5.12 6.90 -35.05
C LEU A 112 -4.17 7.88 -35.75
N LEU A 113 -3.23 8.46 -35.03
CA LEU A 113 -2.23 9.37 -35.60
C LEU A 113 -1.33 8.64 -36.64
N ALA A 114 -0.88 7.44 -36.32
CA ALA A 114 -0.08 6.61 -37.22
C ALA A 114 -0.86 6.26 -38.51
N THR A 115 -2.14 5.88 -38.41
CA THR A 115 -2.97 5.60 -39.61
C THR A 115 -3.22 6.84 -40.43
N ALA A 116 -3.40 8.01 -39.83
CA ALA A 116 -3.56 9.27 -40.55
C ALA A 116 -2.28 9.65 -41.32
N ILE A 117 -1.11 9.49 -40.71
CA ILE A 117 0.20 9.76 -41.36
C ILE A 117 0.42 8.79 -42.53
N LEU A 118 0.16 7.50 -42.34
CA LEU A 118 0.31 6.52 -43.42
C LEU A 118 -0.68 6.78 -44.55
N GLY A 119 -1.91 7.19 -44.28
CA GLY A 119 -2.89 7.60 -45.29
C GLY A 119 -2.41 8.82 -46.08
N TYR A 120 -1.86 9.82 -45.41
CA TYR A 120 -1.30 11.01 -46.08
C TYR A 120 -0.13 10.65 -46.99
N ILE A 121 0.81 9.83 -46.55
CA ILE A 121 1.97 9.38 -47.34
C ILE A 121 1.50 8.59 -48.56
N SER A 122 0.52 7.71 -48.46
CA SER A 122 -0.01 6.92 -49.56
C SER A 122 -0.66 7.80 -50.61
N GLN A 123 -1.38 8.84 -50.22
CA GLN A 123 -1.97 9.81 -51.17
C GLN A 123 -0.93 10.61 -51.91
N THR A 124 0.13 11.08 -51.25
CA THR A 124 1.22 11.82 -51.90
C THR A 124 1.99 10.96 -52.87
N LEU A 125 2.21 9.68 -52.56
CA LEU A 125 2.89 8.74 -53.47
C LEU A 125 2.05 8.40 -54.72
N THR A 126 0.72 8.34 -54.60
CA THR A 126 -0.18 8.11 -55.75
C THR A 126 -0.25 9.32 -56.66
N GLN A 127 -0.21 10.53 -56.13
CA GLN A 127 -0.19 11.76 -56.93
C GLN A 127 1.13 11.92 -57.72
N THR A 128 2.28 11.56 -57.14
CA THR A 128 3.57 11.62 -57.82
C THR A 128 3.73 10.58 -58.94
N LYS A 129 2.98 9.48 -58.92
CA LYS A 129 2.96 8.48 -60.01
C LYS A 129 2.00 8.81 -61.14
N GLY A 130 1.09 9.76 -60.95
CA GLY A 130 0.13 10.19 -61.96
C GLY A 130 0.60 11.37 -62.85
N THR A 131 1.78 11.82 -62.61
CA THR A 131 2.50 12.79 -63.47
C THR A 131 3.68 12.12 -64.18
#